data_53c2fbbb8469d7cde68da02c7f4eec6b
#
_entry.id   53c2fbbb8469d7cde68da02c7f4eec6b
#
_cell.length_a   1.000
_cell.length_b   1.000
_cell.length_c   1.000
_cell.angle_alpha   90.00
_cell.angle_beta   90.00
_cell.angle_gamma   90.00
#
_symmetry.space_group_name_H-M   'P 1'
#
loop_
_entity.id
_entity.type
_entity.pdbx_description
1 polymer ?
#
loop_
_entity_poly.entity_id
_entity_poly.type
_entity_poly.pdbx_seq_one_letter_code
_entity_poly.pdbx_strand_id
1 'polypeptide(L)'
;MPLDDGHVQDRITSFWSIVAPSYDSHPGNVPSLESAEHVAWIRAIERLLPPQPADVLDIGTGTGFVSLIASQLGHRVIGIDLSTAMLAEARVQADRRGLKATFRIGDAVLPPLDEVSLDAIICRHFLWTLREPEVALVNWRRLLRPNGRVVVIDGFLKNLTDQSEPENRGGLFERYYTEGTRQALPAMHWESVALVADLVKGAGFSEVTVSDLADIHKLAQNPPFAQPWYVATGRRE
;
A
#
# COMPACT_ATOMS: atom_id res chain seq x y z
N MET A 1 -29.42 8.10 -3.17
CA MET A 1 -28.54 9.27 -3.05
C MET A 1 -27.11 8.73 -3.03
N PRO A 2 -26.20 9.20 -3.87
CA PRO A 2 -24.81 8.82 -3.73
C PRO A 2 -24.34 9.22 -2.34
N LEU A 3 -23.52 8.36 -1.71
CA LEU A 3 -22.92 8.68 -0.42
C LEU A 3 -22.00 9.90 -0.62
N ASP A 4 -22.04 10.83 0.32
CA ASP A 4 -21.08 11.94 0.39
C ASP A 4 -19.66 11.35 0.55
N ASP A 5 -18.70 11.93 -0.14
CA ASP A 5 -17.30 11.49 -0.16
C ASP A 5 -16.67 11.37 1.23
N GLY A 6 -17.04 12.25 2.16
CA GLY A 6 -16.64 12.16 3.56
C GLY A 6 -17.09 10.86 4.23
N HIS A 7 -18.33 10.44 3.98
CA HIS A 7 -18.86 9.21 4.55
C HIS A 7 -18.17 7.94 4.01
N VAL A 8 -17.73 7.94 2.75
CA VAL A 8 -16.98 6.81 2.17
C VAL A 8 -15.62 6.69 2.85
N GLN A 9 -14.88 7.80 2.95
CA GLN A 9 -13.56 7.80 3.58
C GLN A 9 -13.62 7.42 5.06
N ASP A 10 -14.61 7.92 5.79
CA ASP A 10 -14.80 7.59 7.21
C ASP A 10 -15.05 6.09 7.42
N ARG A 11 -15.82 5.46 6.54
CA ARG A 11 -16.05 4.01 6.58
C ARG A 11 -14.78 3.21 6.35
N ILE A 12 -13.99 3.58 5.33
CA ILE A 12 -12.71 2.93 5.04
C ILE A 12 -11.78 3.07 6.24
N THR A 13 -11.59 4.29 6.75
CA THR A 13 -10.71 4.56 7.89
C THR A 13 -11.18 3.83 9.15
N SER A 14 -12.49 3.76 9.39
CA SER A 14 -13.06 3.03 10.52
C SER A 14 -12.81 1.52 10.43
N PHE A 15 -12.99 0.93 9.24
CA PHE A 15 -12.69 -0.48 9.01
C PHE A 15 -11.24 -0.80 9.37
N TRP A 16 -10.29 -0.07 8.80
CA TRP A 16 -8.87 -0.28 9.03
C TRP A 16 -8.46 -0.03 10.49
N SER A 17 -9.12 0.93 11.16
CA SER A 17 -8.90 1.18 12.59
C SER A 17 -9.36 0.03 13.48
N ILE A 18 -10.48 -0.63 13.14
CA ILE A 18 -10.99 -1.78 13.88
C ILE A 18 -10.08 -3.00 13.69
N VAL A 19 -9.57 -3.22 12.49
CA VAL A 19 -8.76 -4.41 12.19
C VAL A 19 -7.29 -4.27 12.61
N ALA A 20 -6.81 -3.05 12.84
CA ALA A 20 -5.40 -2.77 13.14
C ALA A 20 -4.80 -3.67 14.23
N PRO A 21 -5.41 -3.89 15.41
CA PRO A 21 -4.80 -4.67 16.49
C PRO A 21 -4.56 -6.15 16.12
N SER A 22 -5.27 -6.67 15.13
CA SER A 22 -5.17 -8.07 14.71
C SER A 22 -4.63 -8.23 13.28
N TYR A 23 -4.29 -7.13 12.60
CA TYR A 23 -3.92 -7.15 11.18
C TYR A 23 -2.70 -8.04 10.93
N ASP A 24 -1.62 -7.84 11.67
CA ASP A 24 -0.37 -8.59 11.49
C ASP A 24 -0.50 -10.09 11.83
N SER A 25 -1.43 -10.44 12.70
CA SER A 25 -1.67 -11.85 13.10
C SER A 25 -2.51 -12.63 12.09
N HIS A 26 -3.09 -11.95 11.09
CA HIS A 26 -3.87 -12.63 10.06
C HIS A 26 -2.95 -13.29 9.03
N PRO A 27 -3.22 -14.57 8.70
CA PRO A 27 -2.47 -15.26 7.66
C PRO A 27 -2.50 -14.49 6.34
N GLY A 28 -1.34 -14.29 5.73
CA GLY A 28 -1.18 -13.61 4.45
C GLY A 28 -0.97 -12.09 4.50
N ASN A 29 -1.27 -11.42 5.63
CA ASN A 29 -1.06 -9.97 5.73
C ASN A 29 0.41 -9.60 5.90
N VAL A 30 1.05 -10.17 6.92
CA VAL A 30 2.47 -9.94 7.23
C VAL A 30 3.15 -11.29 7.49
N PRO A 31 4.18 -11.64 6.73
CA PRO A 31 4.91 -12.89 6.96
C PRO A 31 5.74 -12.84 8.25
N SER A 32 5.94 -13.99 8.88
CA SER A 32 6.86 -14.12 10.00
C SER A 32 8.25 -13.64 9.64
N LEU A 33 8.91 -12.88 10.52
CA LEU A 33 10.24 -12.30 10.31
C LEU A 33 11.32 -13.33 9.95
N GLU A 34 11.17 -14.56 10.41
CA GLU A 34 12.12 -15.65 10.17
C GLU A 34 11.78 -16.46 8.90
N SER A 35 10.70 -16.13 8.22
CA SER A 35 10.23 -16.89 7.07
C SER A 35 11.02 -16.58 5.79
N ALA A 36 11.08 -17.56 4.89
CA ALA A 36 11.63 -17.36 3.55
C ALA A 36 10.84 -16.30 2.76
N GLU A 37 9.56 -16.17 3.02
CA GLU A 37 8.70 -15.16 2.42
C GLU A 37 9.15 -13.75 2.85
N HIS A 38 9.43 -13.52 4.14
CA HIS A 38 9.93 -12.22 4.61
C HIS A 38 11.27 -11.84 3.96
N VAL A 39 12.19 -12.79 3.84
CA VAL A 39 13.46 -12.59 3.13
C VAL A 39 13.23 -12.24 1.66
N ALA A 40 12.27 -12.87 1.01
CA ALA A 40 11.93 -12.56 -0.38
C ALA A 40 11.33 -11.14 -0.51
N TRP A 41 10.51 -10.69 0.45
CA TRP A 41 10.02 -9.32 0.52
C TRP A 41 11.15 -8.30 0.68
N ILE A 42 12.13 -8.54 1.57
CA ILE A 42 13.30 -7.65 1.72
C ILE A 42 14.01 -7.49 0.38
N ARG A 43 14.31 -8.60 -0.31
CA ARG A 43 14.98 -8.57 -1.62
C ARG A 43 14.15 -7.87 -2.70
N ALA A 44 12.82 -8.02 -2.68
CA ALA A 44 11.94 -7.36 -3.63
C ALA A 44 11.96 -5.84 -3.41
N ILE A 45 11.79 -5.38 -2.17
CA ILE A 45 11.79 -3.96 -1.84
C ILE A 45 13.16 -3.32 -2.11
N GLU A 46 14.27 -4.01 -1.83
CA GLU A 46 15.62 -3.57 -2.17
C GLU A 46 15.79 -3.31 -3.68
N ARG A 47 15.27 -4.19 -4.53
CA ARG A 47 15.32 -4.01 -5.99
C ARG A 47 14.42 -2.89 -6.51
N LEU A 48 13.29 -2.68 -5.84
CA LEU A 48 12.27 -1.71 -6.25
C LEU A 48 12.62 -0.28 -5.83
N LEU A 49 13.32 -0.10 -4.72
CA LEU A 49 13.74 1.21 -4.23
C LEU A 49 15.04 1.69 -4.91
N PRO A 50 15.34 3.01 -4.90
CA PRO A 50 16.63 3.54 -5.33
C PRO A 50 17.76 3.03 -4.44
N PRO A 51 19.05 3.21 -4.83
CA PRO A 51 20.17 2.96 -3.93
C PRO A 51 20.04 3.74 -2.63
N GLN A 52 20.42 3.12 -1.51
CA GLN A 52 20.41 3.73 -0.19
C GLN A 52 21.58 4.73 0.01
N PRO A 53 21.42 5.77 0.86
CA PRO A 53 20.18 6.16 1.51
C PRO A 53 19.27 6.97 0.59
N ALA A 54 17.96 6.72 0.61
CA ALA A 54 16.96 7.46 -0.13
C ALA A 54 15.85 7.96 0.79
N ASP A 55 15.18 9.06 0.41
CA ASP A 55 13.97 9.57 1.06
C ASP A 55 12.76 8.85 0.48
N VAL A 56 12.11 8.01 1.28
CA VAL A 56 11.02 7.13 0.86
C VAL A 56 9.73 7.48 1.59
N LEU A 57 8.64 7.63 0.84
CA LEU A 57 7.29 7.72 1.37
C LEU A 57 6.56 6.39 1.15
N ASP A 58 6.08 5.80 2.23
CA ASP A 58 5.19 4.63 2.21
C ASP A 58 3.75 5.08 2.42
N ILE A 59 2.92 4.99 1.38
CA ILE A 59 1.53 5.47 1.38
C ILE A 59 0.59 4.33 1.72
N GLY A 60 -0.32 4.59 2.68
CA GLY A 60 -1.15 3.53 3.25
C GLY A 60 -0.28 2.54 4.02
N THR A 61 0.65 3.07 4.83
CA THR A 61 1.69 2.26 5.51
C THR A 61 1.12 1.17 6.42
N GLY A 62 -0.14 1.31 6.88
CA GLY A 62 -0.80 0.39 7.80
C GLY A 62 0.03 0.16 9.06
N THR A 63 0.31 -1.09 9.38
CA THR A 63 1.17 -1.51 10.50
C THR A 63 2.67 -1.37 10.23
N GLY A 64 3.05 -0.74 9.09
CA GLY A 64 4.43 -0.36 8.79
C GLY A 64 5.25 -1.42 8.07
N PHE A 65 4.67 -2.46 7.50
CA PHE A 65 5.42 -3.58 6.91
C PHE A 65 6.48 -3.13 5.89
N VAL A 66 6.09 -2.33 4.90
CA VAL A 66 7.02 -1.81 3.87
C VAL A 66 7.98 -0.80 4.46
N SER A 67 7.47 0.13 5.26
CA SER A 67 8.26 1.15 5.96
C SER A 67 9.40 0.55 6.78
N LEU A 68 9.13 -0.53 7.51
CA LEU A 68 10.13 -1.19 8.36
C LEU A 68 11.18 -1.92 7.54
N ILE A 69 10.81 -2.58 6.45
CA ILE A 69 11.79 -3.18 5.53
C ILE A 69 12.67 -2.10 4.89
N ALA A 70 12.08 -1.01 4.40
CA ALA A 70 12.84 0.08 3.80
C ALA A 70 13.79 0.75 4.82
N SER A 71 13.34 0.92 6.08
CA SER A 71 14.19 1.42 7.17
C SER A 71 15.32 0.45 7.51
N GLN A 72 15.08 -0.86 7.54
CA GLN A 72 16.09 -1.90 7.73
C GLN A 72 17.14 -1.88 6.61
N LEU A 73 16.74 -1.56 5.40
CA LEU A 73 17.62 -1.38 4.24
C LEU A 73 18.43 -0.07 4.26
N GLY A 74 18.22 0.80 5.27
CA GLY A 74 18.99 2.03 5.46
C GLY A 74 18.39 3.27 4.79
N HIS A 75 17.14 3.23 4.37
CA HIS A 75 16.45 4.41 3.84
C HIS A 75 15.88 5.30 4.96
N ARG A 76 15.67 6.59 4.64
CA ARG A 76 14.90 7.52 5.47
C ARG A 76 13.43 7.42 5.11
N VAL A 77 12.62 6.90 6.01
CA VAL A 77 11.24 6.50 5.68
C VAL A 77 10.23 7.33 6.44
N ILE A 78 9.24 7.82 5.69
CA ILE A 78 8.01 8.38 6.22
C ILE A 78 6.87 7.45 5.78
N GLY A 79 6.12 6.91 6.73
CA GLY A 79 4.88 6.18 6.48
C GLY A 79 3.68 7.05 6.81
N ILE A 80 2.70 7.12 5.91
CA ILE A 80 1.43 7.82 6.15
C ILE A 80 0.25 6.87 6.07
N ASP A 81 -0.73 7.12 6.92
CA ASP A 81 -2.02 6.44 6.93
C ASP A 81 -3.08 7.37 7.56
N LEU A 82 -4.35 7.19 7.25
CA LEU A 82 -5.45 7.90 7.91
C LEU A 82 -5.88 7.25 9.23
N SER A 83 -5.61 5.95 9.41
CA SER A 83 -5.90 5.22 10.62
C SER A 83 -4.84 5.44 11.69
N THR A 84 -5.19 6.16 12.75
CA THR A 84 -4.31 6.33 13.92
C THR A 84 -4.01 5.01 14.61
N ALA A 85 -4.92 4.05 14.56
CA ALA A 85 -4.73 2.71 15.12
C ALA A 85 -3.67 1.92 14.34
N MET A 86 -3.69 1.95 13.00
CA MET A 86 -2.64 1.38 12.16
C MET A 86 -1.27 1.99 12.47
N LEU A 87 -1.20 3.32 12.55
CA LEU A 87 0.04 4.03 12.87
C LEU A 87 0.55 3.73 14.29
N ALA A 88 -0.33 3.45 15.24
CA ALA A 88 0.05 3.02 16.58
C ALA A 88 0.76 1.66 16.54
N GLU A 89 0.20 0.69 15.82
CA GLU A 89 0.82 -0.62 15.61
C GLU A 89 2.16 -0.49 14.87
N ALA A 90 2.23 0.35 13.83
CA ALA A 90 3.49 0.60 13.11
C ALA A 90 4.61 1.10 14.03
N ARG A 91 4.31 2.04 14.96
CA ARG A 91 5.28 2.53 15.94
C ARG A 91 5.71 1.43 16.90
N VAL A 92 4.78 0.62 17.41
CA VAL A 92 5.10 -0.53 18.27
C VAL A 92 6.03 -1.51 17.55
N GLN A 93 5.78 -1.80 16.27
CA GLN A 93 6.64 -2.68 15.48
C GLN A 93 8.03 -2.05 15.23
N ALA A 94 8.11 -0.75 14.98
CA ALA A 94 9.39 -0.04 14.82
C ALA A 94 10.22 -0.09 16.09
N ASP A 95 9.61 0.21 17.23
CA ASP A 95 10.27 0.19 18.54
C ASP A 95 10.80 -1.20 18.88
N ARG A 96 9.98 -2.25 18.70
CA ARG A 96 10.38 -3.64 18.93
C ARG A 96 11.58 -4.09 18.11
N ARG A 97 11.74 -3.53 16.89
CA ARG A 97 12.83 -3.88 15.96
C ARG A 97 14.00 -2.91 16.04
N GLY A 98 13.91 -1.83 16.84
CA GLY A 98 14.93 -0.78 16.91
C GLY A 98 15.12 -0.02 15.59
N LEU A 99 14.06 0.05 14.76
CA LEU A 99 14.09 0.69 13.45
C LEU A 99 13.60 2.14 13.51
N LYS A 100 14.18 2.99 12.66
CA LYS A 100 13.86 4.43 12.62
C LYS A 100 13.02 4.76 11.39
N ALA A 101 11.70 4.66 11.53
CA ALA A 101 10.76 5.17 10.56
C ALA A 101 9.86 6.23 11.23
N THR A 102 9.44 7.24 10.47
CA THR A 102 8.51 8.27 10.94
C THR A 102 7.11 7.93 10.47
N PHE A 103 6.14 7.86 11.39
CA PHE A 103 4.74 7.57 11.06
C PHE A 103 3.85 8.77 11.35
N ARG A 104 3.09 9.22 10.34
CA ARG A 104 2.24 10.42 10.42
C ARG A 104 0.85 10.15 9.87
N ILE A 105 -0.16 10.83 10.42
CA ILE A 105 -1.46 10.92 9.76
C ILE A 105 -1.28 11.71 8.46
N GLY A 106 -1.79 11.16 7.37
CA GLY A 106 -1.72 11.82 6.06
C GLY A 106 -2.71 11.22 5.07
N ASP A 107 -3.31 12.10 4.29
CA ASP A 107 -4.16 11.70 3.18
C ASP A 107 -3.30 11.27 1.99
N ALA A 108 -3.59 10.10 1.46
CA ALA A 108 -2.88 9.55 0.31
C ALA A 108 -3.15 10.33 -1.00
N VAL A 109 -4.33 10.95 -1.13
CA VAL A 109 -4.66 11.75 -2.31
C VAL A 109 -3.84 13.04 -2.33
N LEU A 110 -3.67 13.68 -1.17
CA LEU A 110 -2.87 14.89 -1.01
C LEU A 110 -1.92 14.74 0.19
N PRO A 111 -0.81 13.99 0.05
CA PRO A 111 0.12 13.79 1.15
C PRO A 111 0.71 15.11 1.67
N PRO A 112 0.75 15.31 2.99
CA PRO A 112 1.21 16.58 3.60
C PRO A 112 2.75 16.65 3.64
N LEU A 113 3.37 16.69 2.46
CA LEU A 113 4.82 16.77 2.27
C LEU A 113 5.17 17.83 1.22
N ASP A 114 6.40 18.31 1.28
CA ASP A 114 6.92 19.28 0.33
C ASP A 114 7.14 18.68 -1.05
N GLU A 115 6.90 19.46 -2.10
CA GLU A 115 7.23 19.06 -3.47
C GLU A 115 8.73 18.81 -3.63
N VAL A 116 9.09 17.90 -4.54
CA VAL A 116 10.49 17.61 -4.90
C VAL A 116 11.35 17.20 -3.69
N SER A 117 10.75 16.49 -2.72
CA SER A 117 11.40 16.11 -1.47
C SER A 117 11.76 14.63 -1.36
N LEU A 118 11.23 13.78 -2.25
CA LEU A 118 11.33 12.33 -2.15
C LEU A 118 12.08 11.71 -3.33
N ASP A 119 12.77 10.60 -3.07
CA ASP A 119 13.44 9.78 -4.08
C ASP A 119 12.56 8.62 -4.55
N ALA A 120 11.68 8.14 -3.66
CA ALA A 120 10.70 7.11 -4.00
C ALA A 120 9.39 7.26 -3.22
N ILE A 121 8.32 6.84 -3.86
CA ILE A 121 7.01 6.61 -3.24
C ILE A 121 6.64 5.16 -3.48
N ILE A 122 6.23 4.47 -2.43
CA ILE A 122 5.81 3.08 -2.49
C ILE A 122 4.46 2.92 -1.79
N CYS A 123 3.61 2.05 -2.31
CA CYS A 123 2.43 1.57 -1.60
C CYS A 123 2.28 0.07 -1.83
N ARG A 124 1.70 -0.63 -0.84
CA ARG A 124 1.41 -2.06 -0.91
C ARG A 124 0.00 -2.34 -0.41
N HIS A 125 -0.79 -3.08 -1.20
CA HIS A 125 -2.16 -3.48 -0.88
C HIS A 125 -3.04 -2.28 -0.51
N PHE A 126 -2.94 -1.23 -1.33
CA PHE A 126 -3.52 0.06 -0.98
C PHE A 126 -4.32 0.72 -2.11
N LEU A 127 -3.90 0.57 -3.37
CA LEU A 127 -4.48 1.31 -4.50
C LEU A 127 -6.00 1.09 -4.62
N TRP A 128 -6.47 -0.11 -4.32
CA TRP A 128 -7.88 -0.48 -4.37
C TRP A 128 -8.76 0.25 -3.35
N THR A 129 -8.18 0.88 -2.33
CA THR A 129 -8.90 1.67 -1.32
C THR A 129 -9.02 3.15 -1.68
N LEU A 130 -8.37 3.59 -2.77
CA LEU A 130 -8.38 4.99 -3.18
C LEU A 130 -9.65 5.34 -3.97
N ARG A 131 -10.27 6.46 -3.59
CA ARG A 131 -11.40 7.02 -4.32
C ARG A 131 -10.99 7.76 -5.58
N GLU A 132 -9.84 8.41 -5.55
CA GLU A 132 -9.31 9.28 -6.61
C GLU A 132 -7.86 8.89 -6.97
N PRO A 133 -7.64 7.66 -7.48
CA PRO A 133 -6.29 7.18 -7.76
C PRO A 133 -5.54 8.02 -8.80
N GLU A 134 -6.24 8.61 -9.78
CA GLU A 134 -5.67 9.49 -10.79
C GLU A 134 -5.10 10.77 -10.16
N VAL A 135 -5.88 11.41 -9.28
CA VAL A 135 -5.48 12.63 -8.56
C VAL A 135 -4.32 12.33 -7.62
N ALA A 136 -4.39 11.19 -6.91
CA ALA A 136 -3.35 10.74 -6.00
C ALA A 136 -2.00 10.61 -6.73
N LEU A 137 -1.94 9.89 -7.84
CA LEU A 137 -0.68 9.66 -8.56
C LEU A 137 -0.11 10.96 -9.16
N VAL A 138 -0.94 11.87 -9.63
CA VAL A 138 -0.49 13.21 -10.06
C VAL A 138 0.16 13.96 -8.90
N ASN A 139 -0.45 13.94 -7.72
CA ASN A 139 0.11 14.58 -6.54
C ASN A 139 1.40 13.87 -6.06
N TRP A 140 1.44 12.54 -6.08
CA TRP A 140 2.66 11.78 -5.75
C TRP A 140 3.82 12.16 -6.67
N ARG A 141 3.55 12.31 -7.97
CA ARG A 141 4.59 12.73 -8.92
C ARG A 141 5.21 14.09 -8.56
N ARG A 142 4.43 15.04 -8.02
CA ARG A 142 4.95 16.34 -7.58
C ARG A 142 5.92 16.24 -6.40
N LEU A 143 5.72 15.27 -5.51
CA LEU A 143 6.57 15.06 -4.34
C LEU A 143 7.93 14.47 -4.71
N LEU A 144 8.03 13.72 -5.80
CA LEU A 144 9.27 13.07 -6.22
C LEU A 144 10.26 14.09 -6.79
N ARG A 145 11.55 13.87 -6.55
CA ARG A 145 12.65 14.53 -7.26
C ARG A 145 12.71 14.08 -8.71
N PRO A 146 13.40 14.81 -9.62
CA PRO A 146 13.73 14.29 -10.95
C PRO A 146 14.41 12.92 -10.84
N ASN A 147 14.02 11.99 -11.69
CA ASN A 147 14.40 10.56 -11.66
C ASN A 147 13.86 9.76 -10.44
N GLY A 148 13.09 10.38 -9.55
CA GLY A 148 12.40 9.68 -8.48
C GLY A 148 11.36 8.69 -9.06
N ARG A 149 11.05 7.66 -8.28
CA ARG A 149 10.16 6.58 -8.76
C ARG A 149 8.93 6.39 -7.90
N VAL A 150 7.84 5.97 -8.54
CA VAL A 150 6.67 5.41 -7.88
C VAL A 150 6.70 3.89 -8.00
N VAL A 151 6.31 3.21 -6.94
CA VAL A 151 6.20 1.74 -6.85
C VAL A 151 4.82 1.40 -6.27
N VAL A 152 4.01 0.74 -7.07
CA VAL A 152 2.70 0.22 -6.65
C VAL A 152 2.78 -1.30 -6.60
N ILE A 153 2.60 -1.88 -5.41
CA ILE A 153 2.54 -3.32 -5.19
C ILE A 153 1.12 -3.65 -4.74
N ASP A 154 0.39 -4.40 -5.56
CA ASP A 154 -1.00 -4.74 -5.23
C ASP A 154 -1.40 -6.08 -5.83
N GLY A 155 -2.62 -6.51 -5.57
CA GLY A 155 -3.24 -7.70 -6.14
C GLY A 155 -4.68 -7.42 -6.52
N PHE A 156 -5.28 -8.33 -7.30
CA PHE A 156 -6.68 -8.18 -7.70
C PHE A 156 -7.59 -8.85 -6.68
N LEU A 157 -8.51 -8.06 -6.14
CA LEU A 157 -9.52 -8.52 -5.19
C LEU A 157 -10.59 -9.34 -5.93
N LYS A 158 -10.38 -10.65 -6.05
CA LYS A 158 -11.40 -11.57 -6.53
C LYS A 158 -12.19 -12.13 -5.35
N ASN A 159 -13.52 -12.03 -5.41
CA ASN A 159 -14.46 -12.62 -4.43
C ASN A 159 -14.36 -12.04 -3.01
N LEU A 160 -14.38 -10.72 -2.87
CA LEU A 160 -14.48 -10.04 -1.56
C LEU A 160 -15.69 -10.48 -0.70
N THR A 161 -16.63 -11.20 -1.29
CA THR A 161 -17.77 -11.82 -0.58
C THR A 161 -17.44 -13.21 -0.02
N ASP A 162 -16.27 -13.77 -0.33
CA ASP A 162 -15.85 -15.03 0.25
C ASP A 162 -15.49 -14.82 1.72
N GLN A 163 -16.23 -15.45 2.62
CA GLN A 163 -16.01 -15.37 4.08
C GLN A 163 -14.66 -15.95 4.53
N SER A 164 -13.95 -16.64 3.65
CA SER A 164 -12.58 -17.12 3.91
C SER A 164 -11.52 -16.03 3.73
N GLU A 165 -11.88 -14.91 3.06
CA GLU A 165 -10.94 -13.81 2.86
C GLU A 165 -10.63 -13.09 4.20
N PRO A 166 -9.35 -12.76 4.46
CA PRO A 166 -8.94 -12.11 5.71
C PRO A 166 -9.67 -10.80 6.01
N GLU A 167 -10.05 -10.06 4.97
CA GLU A 167 -10.76 -8.80 5.08
C GLU A 167 -12.23 -8.97 5.50
N ASN A 168 -12.83 -10.12 5.21
CA ASN A 168 -14.27 -10.38 5.50
C ASN A 168 -14.55 -10.85 6.95
N ARG A 169 -13.76 -10.54 7.87
CA ARG A 169 -13.80 -10.84 9.32
C ARG A 169 -15.21 -10.89 9.92
N GLY A 170 -15.96 -11.96 9.62
CA GLY A 170 -17.31 -12.17 10.18
C GLY A 170 -18.32 -11.11 9.76
N GLY A 171 -18.29 -10.68 8.49
CA GLY A 171 -19.20 -9.67 7.95
C GLY A 171 -18.80 -8.22 8.28
N LEU A 172 -17.62 -8.02 8.88
CA LEU A 172 -17.13 -6.67 9.16
C LEU A 172 -16.85 -5.91 7.85
N PHE A 173 -16.26 -6.59 6.87
CA PHE A 173 -15.96 -6.01 5.57
C PHE A 173 -17.23 -5.49 4.89
N GLU A 174 -18.28 -6.30 4.75
CA GLU A 174 -19.56 -5.90 4.13
C GLU A 174 -20.23 -4.75 4.88
N ARG A 175 -20.03 -4.68 6.18
CA ARG A 175 -20.60 -3.60 7.01
C ARG A 175 -20.03 -2.24 6.66
N TYR A 176 -18.74 -2.17 6.33
CA TYR A 176 -18.03 -0.93 6.03
C TYR A 176 -17.86 -0.71 4.53
N TYR A 177 -17.55 -1.75 3.77
CA TYR A 177 -17.47 -1.74 2.32
C TYR A 177 -18.84 -2.09 1.72
N THR A 178 -19.83 -1.24 2.01
CA THR A 178 -21.17 -1.37 1.41
C THR A 178 -21.11 -1.24 -0.10
N GLU A 179 -22.20 -1.58 -0.79
CA GLU A 179 -22.29 -1.41 -2.24
C GLU A 179 -21.90 0.01 -2.69
N GLY A 180 -22.41 1.06 -2.00
CA GLY A 180 -22.06 2.45 -2.29
C GLY A 180 -20.58 2.76 -2.03
N THR A 181 -19.98 2.20 -0.97
CA THR A 181 -18.56 2.36 -0.69
C THR A 181 -17.72 1.71 -1.81
N ARG A 182 -18.05 0.49 -2.22
CA ARG A 182 -17.35 -0.23 -3.29
C ARG A 182 -17.44 0.48 -4.64
N GLN A 183 -18.62 1.02 -4.99
CA GLN A 183 -18.82 1.78 -6.23
C GLN A 183 -17.96 3.07 -6.29
N ALA A 184 -17.59 3.62 -5.13
CA ALA A 184 -16.72 4.80 -5.05
C ALA A 184 -15.22 4.48 -5.15
N LEU A 185 -14.84 3.19 -5.30
CA LEU A 185 -13.46 2.71 -5.32
C LEU A 185 -13.12 2.09 -6.68
N PRO A 186 -12.68 2.86 -7.67
CA PRO A 186 -12.53 2.38 -9.04
C PRO A 186 -11.55 1.20 -9.15
N ALA A 187 -10.42 1.27 -8.47
CA ALA A 187 -9.40 0.22 -8.56
C ALA A 187 -9.80 -1.10 -7.89
N MET A 188 -10.83 -1.11 -7.05
CA MET A 188 -11.39 -2.32 -6.45
C MET A 188 -11.99 -3.28 -7.49
N HIS A 189 -12.41 -2.75 -8.63
CA HIS A 189 -13.04 -3.48 -9.71
C HIS A 189 -12.09 -3.83 -10.86
N TRP A 190 -10.82 -3.48 -10.74
CA TRP A 190 -9.85 -3.75 -11.79
C TRP A 190 -9.44 -5.23 -11.79
N GLU A 191 -9.32 -5.78 -12.99
CA GLU A 191 -8.94 -7.18 -13.20
C GLU A 191 -7.65 -7.32 -14.03
N SER A 192 -7.04 -6.18 -14.39
CA SER A 192 -5.85 -6.16 -15.24
C SER A 192 -4.83 -5.15 -14.76
N VAL A 193 -3.59 -5.59 -14.64
CA VAL A 193 -2.46 -4.72 -14.32
C VAL A 193 -2.20 -3.66 -15.40
N ALA A 194 -2.70 -3.85 -16.62
CA ALA A 194 -2.64 -2.84 -17.67
C ALA A 194 -3.35 -1.55 -17.25
N LEU A 195 -4.48 -1.64 -16.53
CA LEU A 195 -5.19 -0.45 -16.00
C LEU A 195 -4.32 0.31 -14.99
N VAL A 196 -3.54 -0.40 -14.17
CA VAL A 196 -2.59 0.23 -13.25
C VAL A 196 -1.44 0.90 -14.00
N ALA A 197 -0.91 0.25 -15.03
CA ALA A 197 0.14 0.84 -15.85
C ALA A 197 -0.37 2.09 -16.60
N ASP A 198 -1.59 2.06 -17.11
CA ASP A 198 -2.20 3.20 -17.79
C ASP A 198 -2.49 4.34 -16.81
N LEU A 199 -2.91 4.04 -15.58
CA LEU A 199 -3.04 5.02 -14.51
C LEU A 199 -1.71 5.72 -14.22
N VAL A 200 -0.62 4.95 -14.05
CA VAL A 200 0.73 5.48 -13.79
C VAL A 200 1.20 6.35 -14.97
N LYS A 201 1.01 5.90 -16.21
CA LYS A 201 1.32 6.68 -17.42
C LYS A 201 0.47 7.95 -17.49
N GLY A 202 -0.84 7.85 -17.24
CA GLY A 202 -1.77 8.97 -17.26
C GLY A 202 -1.42 10.06 -16.25
N ALA A 203 -0.80 9.72 -15.13
CA ALA A 203 -0.27 10.65 -14.14
C ALA A 203 1.06 11.34 -14.58
N GLY A 204 1.57 11.03 -15.78
CA GLY A 204 2.76 11.64 -16.37
C GLY A 204 4.08 11.00 -15.96
N PHE A 205 4.07 9.77 -15.49
CA PHE A 205 5.30 9.00 -15.27
C PHE A 205 5.81 8.40 -16.56
N SER A 206 7.13 8.39 -16.72
CA SER A 206 7.87 7.72 -17.80
C SER A 206 8.38 6.34 -17.37
N GLU A 207 8.99 5.59 -18.27
CA GLU A 207 9.58 4.26 -18.02
C GLU A 207 8.66 3.32 -17.23
N VAL A 208 7.37 3.34 -17.54
CA VAL A 208 6.39 2.54 -16.82
C VAL A 208 6.61 1.06 -17.11
N THR A 209 6.86 0.27 -16.08
CA THR A 209 7.03 -1.18 -16.17
C THR A 209 6.06 -1.91 -15.27
N VAL A 210 5.76 -3.15 -15.65
CA VAL A 210 4.93 -4.08 -14.87
C VAL A 210 5.66 -5.40 -14.72
N SER A 211 5.63 -5.96 -13.54
CA SER A 211 6.13 -7.29 -13.23
C SER A 211 5.26 -7.94 -12.16
N ASP A 212 5.56 -9.17 -11.80
CA ASP A 212 4.94 -9.86 -10.68
C ASP A 212 5.95 -10.25 -9.60
N LEU A 213 5.44 -10.67 -8.44
CA LEU A 213 6.21 -11.21 -7.33
C LEU A 213 5.86 -12.70 -7.14
N ALA A 214 5.91 -13.47 -8.23
CA ALA A 214 5.58 -14.90 -8.24
C ALA A 214 6.40 -15.72 -7.23
N ASP A 215 7.66 -15.34 -6.98
CA ASP A 215 8.52 -16.02 -6.00
C ASP A 215 8.00 -15.83 -4.57
N ILE A 216 7.52 -14.62 -4.24
CA ILE A 216 6.90 -14.34 -2.94
C ILE A 216 5.60 -15.14 -2.81
N HIS A 217 4.77 -15.11 -3.85
CA HIS A 217 3.50 -15.83 -3.86
C HIS A 217 3.66 -17.34 -3.63
N LYS A 218 4.70 -17.95 -4.21
CA LYS A 218 5.02 -19.39 -3.99
C LYS A 218 5.47 -19.71 -2.56
N LEU A 219 6.06 -18.74 -1.86
CA LEU A 219 6.55 -18.90 -0.49
C LEU A 219 5.47 -18.61 0.54
N ALA A 220 4.43 -17.88 0.18
CA ALA A 220 3.33 -17.53 1.07
C ALA A 220 2.52 -18.78 1.43
N GLN A 221 2.34 -19.05 2.73
CA GLN A 221 1.52 -20.17 3.20
C GLN A 221 0.03 -19.94 2.94
N ASN A 222 -0.40 -18.68 3.03
CA ASN A 222 -1.77 -18.24 2.75
C ASN A 222 -1.69 -16.92 1.97
N PRO A 223 -1.48 -16.99 0.65
CA PRO A 223 -1.40 -15.77 -0.15
C PRO A 223 -2.74 -15.04 -0.12
N PRO A 224 -2.74 -13.71 0.08
CA PRO A 224 -3.96 -12.91 0.20
C PRO A 224 -4.74 -12.82 -1.12
N PHE A 225 -4.12 -13.21 -2.25
CA PHE A 225 -4.74 -13.23 -3.56
C PHE A 225 -4.54 -14.58 -4.24
N ALA A 226 -5.48 -14.95 -5.11
CA ALA A 226 -5.37 -16.16 -5.92
C ALA A 226 -4.25 -16.07 -6.98
N GLN A 227 -3.77 -14.87 -7.30
CA GLN A 227 -2.68 -14.60 -8.25
C GLN A 227 -1.53 -13.90 -7.55
N PRO A 228 -0.30 -13.97 -8.09
CA PRO A 228 0.82 -13.23 -7.54
C PRO A 228 0.55 -11.73 -7.43
N TRP A 229 1.19 -11.09 -6.45
CA TRP A 229 1.27 -9.64 -6.40
C TRP A 229 1.84 -9.10 -7.70
N TYR A 230 1.20 -8.07 -8.26
CA TYR A 230 1.81 -7.30 -9.35
C TYR A 230 2.58 -6.10 -8.79
N VAL A 231 3.54 -5.65 -9.58
CA VAL A 231 4.29 -4.41 -9.32
C VAL A 231 4.20 -3.54 -10.56
N ALA A 232 3.70 -2.33 -10.38
CA ALA A 232 3.80 -1.29 -11.41
C ALA A 232 4.78 -0.21 -10.90
N THR A 233 5.72 0.19 -11.76
CA THR A 233 6.67 1.26 -11.45
C THR A 233 6.63 2.33 -12.52
N GLY A 234 7.03 3.55 -12.16
CA GLY A 234 7.20 4.65 -13.11
C GLY A 234 8.23 5.65 -12.58
N ARG A 235 8.84 6.45 -13.47
CA ARG A 235 9.81 7.49 -13.13
C ARG A 235 9.23 8.88 -13.37
N ARG A 236 9.61 9.83 -12.50
CA ARG A 236 9.46 11.26 -12.77
C ARG A 236 10.65 11.74 -13.60
N GLU A 237 10.38 12.26 -14.79
CA GLU A 237 11.35 13.05 -15.55
C GLU A 237 11.57 14.42 -14.91
#